data_a266c2de1fa59dea2205815244c0c187
#
_entry.id   a266c2de1fa59dea2205815244c0c187
#
_cell.length_a   1.000
_cell.length_b   1.000
_cell.length_c   1.000
_cell.angle_alpha   90.00
_cell.angle_beta   90.00
_cell.angle_gamma   90.00
#
_symmetry.space_group_name_H-M   'P 1'
#
loop_
_entity.id
_entity.type
_entity.pdbx_description
1 polymer ?
#
loop_
_entity_poly.entity_id
_entity_poly.type
_entity_poly.pdbx_seq_one_letter_code
_entity_poly.pdbx_strand_id
1 'polypeptide(L)'
;TDREVLERLVDLNVVCTISSVDTGLALNALAENRSTVAEAHIQVDTGMGFGGFLVGEPEKILLAYRSLPNVALSGIYTQIHAAPAGQEAEHQLQQFQRVLDAIHAAGFETGTVHAAGSYALMHCDLARMDAVRAGSVLLGRCRRTKDDGLSTVGHGEAGIAEMRWLPKGHTVGAEKTAVLKAPTRVAVVPVGYQHGFGVERPRPAGLLVKTAKAFSGTE
;
A
#
# COMPACT_ATOMS: atom_id res chain seq x y z
N THR A 1 16.96 6.21 -4.64
CA THR A 1 16.86 6.41 -3.17
C THR A 1 17.50 7.74 -2.84
N ASP A 2 16.81 8.59 -2.09
CA ASP A 2 17.36 9.84 -1.60
C ASP A 2 18.43 9.54 -0.55
N ARG A 3 19.65 10.03 -0.79
CA ARG A 3 20.79 9.75 0.06
C ARG A 3 20.64 10.35 1.46
N GLU A 4 20.13 11.58 1.57
CA GLU A 4 19.94 12.25 2.86
C GLU A 4 18.92 11.50 3.73
N VAL A 5 17.84 10.99 3.10
CA VAL A 5 16.84 10.17 3.79
C VAL A 5 17.47 8.88 4.29
N LEU A 6 18.27 8.20 3.45
CA LEU A 6 18.93 6.95 3.82
C LEU A 6 19.91 7.15 4.97
N GLU A 7 20.69 8.22 4.94
CA GLU A 7 21.61 8.60 6.02
C GLU A 7 20.88 8.76 7.35
N ARG A 8 19.77 9.47 7.33
CA ARG A 8 18.95 9.69 8.51
C ARG A 8 18.31 8.41 9.05
N LEU A 9 17.89 7.49 8.16
CA LEU A 9 17.32 6.19 8.56
C LEU A 9 18.38 5.34 9.28
N VAL A 10 19.61 5.32 8.77
CA VAL A 10 20.73 4.60 9.41
C VAL A 10 21.07 5.20 10.77
N ASP A 11 21.15 6.54 10.88
CA ASP A 11 21.43 7.23 12.13
C ASP A 11 20.36 6.98 13.21
N LEU A 12 19.11 6.72 12.79
CA LEU A 12 18.00 6.39 13.67
C LEU A 12 17.83 4.88 13.93
N ASN A 13 18.71 4.04 13.42
CA ASN A 13 18.61 2.58 13.49
C ASN A 13 17.28 2.04 12.95
N VAL A 14 16.78 2.62 11.87
CA VAL A 14 15.54 2.14 11.23
C VAL A 14 15.87 0.96 10.32
N VAL A 15 15.10 -0.11 10.43
CA VAL A 15 15.16 -1.24 9.51
C VAL A 15 14.75 -0.77 8.11
N CYS A 16 15.71 -0.77 7.18
CA CYS A 16 15.52 -0.26 5.84
C CYS A 16 14.89 -1.30 4.90
N THR A 17 14.36 -0.85 3.76
CA THR A 17 13.93 -1.74 2.68
C THR A 17 14.95 -1.73 1.55
N ILE A 18 15.39 -2.92 1.14
CA ILE A 18 16.19 -3.13 -0.07
C ILE A 18 15.27 -3.64 -1.17
N SER A 19 15.05 -2.81 -2.19
CA SER A 19 14.19 -3.12 -3.34
C SER A 19 14.95 -3.37 -4.64
N SER A 20 16.28 -3.18 -4.61
CA SER A 20 17.19 -3.41 -5.73
C SER A 20 18.61 -3.60 -5.23
N VAL A 21 19.48 -4.15 -6.09
CA VAL A 21 20.92 -4.27 -5.79
C VAL A 21 21.54 -2.90 -5.50
N ASP A 22 21.19 -1.88 -6.29
CA ASP A 22 21.72 -0.51 -6.11
C ASP A 22 21.33 0.08 -4.76
N THR A 23 20.10 -0.11 -4.32
CA THR A 23 19.66 0.32 -2.97
C THR A 23 20.44 -0.39 -1.88
N GLY A 24 20.69 -1.69 -2.03
CA GLY A 24 21.50 -2.48 -1.11
C GLY A 24 22.96 -1.97 -1.03
N LEU A 25 23.59 -1.76 -2.19
CA LEU A 25 24.96 -1.25 -2.27
C LEU A 25 25.10 0.15 -1.66
N ALA A 26 24.12 1.03 -1.91
CA ALA A 26 24.10 2.37 -1.30
C ALA A 26 23.99 2.30 0.22
N LEU A 27 23.13 1.44 0.75
CA LEU A 27 23.00 1.21 2.20
C LEU A 27 24.28 0.63 2.80
N ASN A 28 24.89 -0.35 2.13
CA ASN A 28 26.12 -0.99 2.57
C ASN A 28 27.28 0.01 2.65
N ALA A 29 27.46 0.82 1.60
CA ALA A 29 28.52 1.84 1.57
C ALA A 29 28.32 2.90 2.67
N LEU A 30 27.07 3.25 2.97
CA LEU A 30 26.74 4.18 4.03
C LEU A 30 27.04 3.58 5.42
N ALA A 31 26.66 2.35 5.66
CA ALA A 31 26.94 1.63 6.89
C ALA A 31 28.44 1.47 7.11
N GLU A 32 29.20 1.14 6.07
CA GLU A 32 30.67 1.07 6.09
C GLU A 32 31.29 2.42 6.48
N ASN A 33 30.88 3.50 5.83
CA ASN A 33 31.37 4.86 6.13
C ASN A 33 31.09 5.31 7.57
N ARG A 34 30.05 4.78 8.19
CA ARG A 34 29.67 5.04 9.58
C ARG A 34 30.23 4.01 10.56
N SER A 35 31.00 3.03 10.09
CA SER A 35 31.52 1.92 10.89
C SER A 35 30.42 1.22 11.70
N THR A 36 29.25 0.99 11.07
CA THR A 36 28.10 0.34 11.67
C THR A 36 27.56 -0.76 10.76
N VAL A 37 26.61 -1.54 11.26
CA VAL A 37 25.83 -2.51 10.47
C VAL A 37 24.41 -1.97 10.38
N ALA A 38 23.93 -1.71 9.16
CA ALA A 38 22.55 -1.33 8.94
C ALA A 38 21.66 -2.57 8.88
N GLU A 39 20.44 -2.48 9.40
CA GLU A 39 19.46 -3.55 9.32
C GLU A 39 18.49 -3.31 8.15
N ALA A 40 18.16 -4.37 7.42
CA ALA A 40 17.25 -4.24 6.29
C ALA A 40 16.43 -5.52 6.01
N HIS A 41 15.24 -5.30 5.44
CA HIS A 41 14.42 -6.34 4.85
C HIS A 41 14.46 -6.25 3.32
N ILE A 42 14.51 -7.40 2.65
CA ILE A 42 14.40 -7.49 1.19
C ILE A 42 12.93 -7.41 0.79
N GLN A 43 12.63 -6.55 -0.18
CA GLN A 43 11.31 -6.49 -0.81
C GLN A 43 11.29 -7.30 -2.10
N VAL A 44 10.29 -8.18 -2.24
CA VAL A 44 10.03 -8.97 -3.46
C VAL A 44 8.72 -8.50 -4.09
N ASP A 45 8.72 -8.21 -5.37
CA ASP A 45 7.51 -7.90 -6.12
C ASP A 45 6.94 -9.20 -6.72
N THR A 46 5.81 -9.61 -6.17
CA THR A 46 5.03 -10.77 -6.64
C THR A 46 3.84 -10.38 -7.52
N GLY A 47 3.78 -9.11 -7.96
CA GLY A 47 2.75 -8.65 -8.89
C GLY A 47 2.08 -7.31 -8.55
N MET A 48 2.51 -6.60 -7.48
CA MET A 48 1.97 -5.27 -7.14
C MET A 48 2.56 -4.14 -7.95
N GLY A 49 3.80 -4.27 -8.46
CA GLY A 49 4.50 -3.20 -9.15
C GLY A 49 4.91 -2.02 -8.28
N PHE A 50 5.02 -2.22 -6.96
CA PHE A 50 5.39 -1.17 -6.00
C PHE A 50 6.89 -1.14 -5.68
N GLY A 51 7.70 -1.76 -6.53
CA GLY A 51 9.13 -1.94 -6.31
C GLY A 51 9.44 -3.28 -5.65
N GLY A 52 10.72 -3.59 -5.55
CA GLY A 52 11.22 -4.87 -5.06
C GLY A 52 11.90 -5.69 -6.16
N PHE A 53 12.60 -6.71 -5.75
CA PHE A 53 13.20 -7.68 -6.68
C PHE A 53 12.10 -8.49 -7.36
N LEU A 54 12.25 -8.72 -8.66
CA LEU A 54 11.31 -9.55 -9.40
C LEU A 54 11.52 -11.04 -9.06
N VAL A 55 10.43 -11.79 -8.97
CA VAL A 55 10.45 -13.24 -8.72
C VAL A 55 11.28 -14.00 -9.77
N GLY A 56 11.28 -13.52 -11.01
CA GLY A 56 12.04 -14.12 -12.11
C GLY A 56 13.56 -13.87 -12.07
N GLU A 57 14.06 -13.10 -11.10
CA GLU A 57 15.47 -12.71 -10.99
C GLU A 57 16.07 -13.09 -9.61
N PRO A 58 15.97 -14.36 -9.17
CA PRO A 58 16.44 -14.78 -7.85
C PRO A 58 17.95 -14.56 -7.65
N GLU A 59 18.73 -14.58 -8.72
CA GLU A 59 20.17 -14.31 -8.68
C GLU A 59 20.50 -12.90 -8.17
N LYS A 60 19.64 -11.90 -8.44
CA LYS A 60 19.84 -10.54 -7.92
C LYS A 60 19.59 -10.48 -6.42
N ILE A 61 18.63 -11.26 -5.91
CA ILE A 61 18.37 -11.38 -4.48
C ILE A 61 19.58 -12.06 -3.82
N LEU A 62 20.05 -13.19 -4.37
CA LEU A 62 21.22 -13.90 -3.86
C LEU A 62 22.49 -13.04 -3.92
N LEU A 63 22.61 -12.15 -4.91
CA LEU A 63 23.70 -11.18 -4.96
C LEU A 63 23.64 -10.24 -3.76
N ALA A 64 22.46 -9.75 -3.35
CA ALA A 64 22.31 -8.92 -2.16
C ALA A 64 22.81 -9.66 -0.89
N TYR A 65 22.46 -10.94 -0.71
CA TYR A 65 22.95 -11.73 0.41
C TYR A 65 24.48 -11.91 0.44
N ARG A 66 25.13 -11.92 -0.74
CA ARG A 66 26.59 -12.15 -0.85
C ARG A 66 27.42 -10.85 -0.80
N SER A 67 26.84 -9.71 -1.16
CA SER A 67 27.60 -8.49 -1.49
C SER A 67 27.46 -7.37 -0.47
N LEU A 68 26.71 -7.55 0.60
CA LEU A 68 26.35 -6.51 1.57
C LEU A 68 26.91 -6.81 2.98
N PRO A 69 28.24 -6.85 3.18
CA PRO A 69 28.84 -7.26 4.45
C PRO A 69 28.50 -6.34 5.63
N ASN A 70 28.12 -5.08 5.38
CA ASN A 70 27.76 -4.13 6.42
C ASN A 70 26.22 -3.95 6.53
N VAL A 71 25.44 -4.91 5.99
CA VAL A 71 23.97 -4.92 6.10
C VAL A 71 23.52 -6.27 6.68
N ALA A 72 22.83 -6.22 7.81
CA ALA A 72 22.12 -7.38 8.34
C ALA A 72 20.77 -7.54 7.65
N LEU A 73 20.65 -8.55 6.81
CA LEU A 73 19.37 -8.91 6.16
C LEU A 73 18.52 -9.70 7.16
N SER A 74 17.70 -8.98 7.95
CA SER A 74 16.91 -9.55 9.05
C SER A 74 15.52 -9.98 8.66
N GLY A 75 15.12 -9.77 7.40
CA GLY A 75 13.81 -10.20 6.91
C GLY A 75 13.64 -10.05 5.41
N ILE A 76 12.54 -10.61 4.95
CA ILE A 76 12.11 -10.57 3.55
C ILE A 76 10.59 -10.46 3.48
N TYR A 77 10.08 -9.68 2.53
CA TYR A 77 8.65 -9.51 2.41
C TYR A 77 8.16 -9.30 0.98
N THR A 78 6.88 -9.56 0.82
CA THR A 78 6.11 -9.13 -0.35
C THR A 78 4.83 -8.40 0.06
N GLN A 79 4.07 -7.92 -0.89
CA GLN A 79 2.75 -7.33 -0.70
C GLN A 79 1.73 -8.11 -1.53
N ILE A 80 0.69 -8.59 -0.84
CA ILE A 80 -0.42 -9.29 -1.49
C ILE A 80 -1.50 -8.30 -1.90
N HIS A 81 -2.08 -8.49 -3.08
CA HIS A 81 -3.22 -7.70 -3.55
C HIS A 81 -4.38 -7.71 -2.56
N ALA A 82 -5.03 -6.56 -2.43
CA ALA A 82 -6.27 -6.42 -1.65
C ALA A 82 -7.51 -6.90 -2.45
N ALA A 83 -7.34 -7.88 -3.33
CA ALA A 83 -8.44 -8.49 -4.08
C ALA A 83 -9.17 -9.54 -3.22
N PRO A 84 -10.45 -9.83 -3.52
CA PRO A 84 -11.15 -10.94 -2.89
C PRO A 84 -10.30 -12.21 -2.93
N ALA A 85 -10.20 -12.89 -1.78
CA ALA A 85 -9.44 -14.14 -1.66
C ALA A 85 -9.74 -15.05 -2.86
N GLY A 86 -8.73 -15.37 -3.63
CA GLY A 86 -8.84 -16.12 -4.86
C GLY A 86 -7.46 -16.52 -5.37
N GLN A 87 -7.45 -17.14 -6.52
CA GLN A 87 -6.28 -17.68 -7.19
C GLN A 87 -5.09 -16.72 -7.29
N GLU A 88 -5.35 -15.40 -7.33
CA GLU A 88 -4.29 -14.40 -7.48
C GLU A 88 -3.42 -14.25 -6.22
N ALA A 89 -4.05 -14.21 -5.02
CA ALA A 89 -3.31 -14.14 -3.76
C ALA A 89 -2.50 -15.42 -3.52
N GLU A 90 -3.09 -16.58 -3.81
CA GLU A 90 -2.40 -17.87 -3.73
C GLU A 90 -1.23 -17.94 -4.72
N HIS A 91 -1.42 -17.45 -5.94
CA HIS A 91 -0.37 -17.38 -6.94
C HIS A 91 0.80 -16.49 -6.48
N GLN A 92 0.51 -15.30 -5.92
CA GLN A 92 1.54 -14.42 -5.35
C GLN A 92 2.31 -15.10 -4.21
N LEU A 93 1.62 -15.80 -3.32
CA LEU A 93 2.25 -16.56 -2.23
C LEU A 93 3.12 -17.70 -2.74
N GLN A 94 2.67 -18.45 -3.75
CA GLN A 94 3.48 -19.48 -4.40
C GLN A 94 4.74 -18.92 -5.07
N GLN A 95 4.62 -17.76 -5.71
CA GLN A 95 5.78 -17.06 -6.29
C GLN A 95 6.75 -16.63 -5.20
N PHE A 96 6.25 -16.08 -4.10
CA PHE A 96 7.07 -15.70 -2.97
C PHE A 96 7.77 -16.91 -2.34
N GLN A 97 7.06 -18.02 -2.16
CA GLN A 97 7.63 -19.25 -1.63
C GLN A 97 8.81 -19.77 -2.47
N ARG A 98 8.71 -19.69 -3.80
CA ARG A 98 9.84 -20.08 -4.69
C ARG A 98 11.08 -19.23 -4.45
N VAL A 99 10.92 -17.95 -4.13
CA VAL A 99 12.06 -17.07 -3.79
C VAL A 99 12.66 -17.50 -2.46
N LEU A 100 11.84 -17.80 -1.44
CA LEU A 100 12.31 -18.28 -0.14
C LEU A 100 13.09 -19.61 -0.29
N ASP A 101 12.54 -20.54 -1.07
CA ASP A 101 13.18 -21.83 -1.34
C ASP A 101 14.53 -21.66 -2.04
N ALA A 102 14.64 -20.71 -2.98
CA ALA A 102 15.88 -20.42 -3.68
C ALA A 102 16.96 -19.83 -2.73
N ILE A 103 16.56 -18.97 -1.78
CA ILE A 103 17.45 -18.40 -0.78
C ILE A 103 17.97 -19.51 0.17
N HIS A 104 17.06 -20.35 0.68
CA HIS A 104 17.43 -21.47 1.55
C HIS A 104 18.31 -22.51 0.83
N ALA A 105 18.00 -22.83 -0.44
CA ALA A 105 18.83 -23.72 -1.25
C ALA A 105 20.25 -23.19 -1.48
N ALA A 106 20.42 -21.85 -1.46
CA ALA A 106 21.73 -21.21 -1.54
C ALA A 106 22.46 -21.10 -0.18
N GLY A 107 21.86 -21.62 0.90
CA GLY A 107 22.45 -21.66 2.25
C GLY A 107 22.29 -20.38 3.05
N PHE A 108 21.33 -19.50 2.69
CA PHE A 108 21.05 -18.28 3.43
C PHE A 108 19.76 -18.38 4.24
N GLU A 109 19.71 -17.65 5.35
CA GLU A 109 18.53 -17.49 6.17
C GLU A 109 17.74 -16.25 5.71
N THR A 110 16.42 -16.35 5.72
CA THR A 110 15.55 -15.25 5.29
C THR A 110 15.24 -14.24 6.40
N GLY A 111 15.43 -14.63 7.66
CA GLY A 111 14.97 -13.87 8.81
C GLY A 111 13.43 -13.82 8.87
N THR A 112 12.88 -12.71 9.32
CA THR A 112 11.42 -12.51 9.44
C THR A 112 10.74 -12.45 8.08
N VAL A 113 9.86 -13.40 7.80
CA VAL A 113 9.09 -13.45 6.54
C VAL A 113 7.71 -12.85 6.75
N HIS A 114 7.31 -11.89 5.90
CA HIS A 114 5.99 -11.28 6.01
C HIS A 114 5.38 -10.90 4.66
N ALA A 115 4.07 -11.11 4.51
CA ALA A 115 3.34 -10.85 3.26
C ALA A 115 2.03 -10.09 3.49
N ALA A 116 1.35 -10.31 4.63
CA ALA A 116 0.04 -9.75 4.88
C ALA A 116 0.08 -8.27 5.21
N GLY A 117 -0.61 -7.45 4.40
CA GLY A 117 -1.13 -6.15 4.81
C GLY A 117 -2.50 -6.32 5.47
N SER A 118 -3.15 -5.20 5.85
CA SER A 118 -4.43 -5.22 6.58
C SER A 118 -5.50 -6.08 5.92
N TYR A 119 -5.62 -6.04 4.59
CA TYR A 119 -6.64 -6.82 3.88
C TYR A 119 -6.33 -8.33 3.93
N ALA A 120 -5.10 -8.72 3.61
CA ALA A 120 -4.68 -10.11 3.62
C ALA A 120 -4.71 -10.71 5.04
N LEU A 121 -4.39 -9.91 6.06
CA LEU A 121 -4.53 -10.30 7.46
C LEU A 121 -5.94 -10.77 7.81
N MET A 122 -6.97 -10.09 7.28
CA MET A 122 -8.37 -10.41 7.57
C MET A 122 -8.94 -11.54 6.70
N HIS A 123 -8.34 -11.81 5.53
CA HIS A 123 -9.00 -12.63 4.50
C HIS A 123 -8.10 -13.73 3.91
N CYS A 124 -6.83 -13.83 4.30
CA CYS A 124 -5.89 -14.80 3.75
C CYS A 124 -4.94 -15.33 4.85
N ASP A 125 -5.34 -16.40 5.50
CA ASP A 125 -4.55 -16.99 6.61
C ASP A 125 -3.14 -17.39 6.18
N LEU A 126 -2.98 -17.87 4.96
CA LEU A 126 -1.68 -18.27 4.41
C LEU A 126 -0.68 -17.11 4.27
N ALA A 127 -1.16 -15.85 4.22
CA ALA A 127 -0.29 -14.70 4.10
C ALA A 127 0.27 -14.18 5.43
N ARG A 128 -0.16 -14.73 6.58
CA ARG A 128 0.22 -14.21 7.90
C ARG A 128 1.69 -14.46 8.24
N MET A 129 2.25 -15.58 7.83
CA MET A 129 3.67 -15.94 8.01
C MET A 129 4.20 -15.59 9.42
N ASP A 130 5.44 -15.04 9.54
CA ASP A 130 6.04 -14.71 10.85
C ASP A 130 5.53 -13.37 11.40
N ALA A 131 5.17 -12.44 10.52
CA ALA A 131 4.71 -11.11 10.91
C ALA A 131 3.67 -10.55 9.93
N VAL A 132 2.91 -9.55 10.40
CA VAL A 132 1.88 -8.85 9.62
C VAL A 132 2.06 -7.35 9.71
N ARG A 133 1.68 -6.64 8.64
CA ARG A 133 1.73 -5.17 8.58
C ARG A 133 0.33 -4.60 8.68
N ALA A 134 -0.14 -4.39 9.90
CA ALA A 134 -1.47 -3.85 10.18
C ALA A 134 -1.47 -2.32 10.10
N GLY A 135 -2.34 -1.75 9.28
CA GLY A 135 -2.55 -0.31 9.14
C GLY A 135 -4.04 0.02 9.18
N SER A 136 -4.73 -0.03 8.04
CA SER A 136 -6.16 0.32 7.95
C SER A 136 -7.06 -0.55 8.82
N VAL A 137 -6.69 -1.79 9.13
CA VAL A 137 -7.42 -2.67 10.04
C VAL A 137 -7.46 -2.12 11.47
N LEU A 138 -6.36 -1.54 11.96
CA LEU A 138 -6.29 -0.93 13.29
C LEU A 138 -7.20 0.29 13.42
N LEU A 139 -7.48 0.96 12.29
CA LEU A 139 -8.39 2.09 12.22
C LEU A 139 -9.85 1.69 11.96
N GLY A 140 -10.14 0.40 11.93
CA GLY A 140 -11.47 -0.12 11.58
C GLY A 140 -11.90 0.17 10.14
N ARG A 141 -10.94 0.40 9.22
CA ARG A 141 -11.21 0.82 7.83
C ARG A 141 -11.06 -0.28 6.79
N CYS A 142 -10.71 -1.50 7.20
CA CYS A 142 -10.50 -2.63 6.31
C CYS A 142 -11.76 -3.49 6.17
N ARG A 143 -12.93 -2.87 6.10
CA ARG A 143 -14.21 -3.57 6.03
C ARG A 143 -14.53 -4.02 4.64
N ARG A 144 -14.93 -5.27 4.51
CA ARG A 144 -15.54 -5.84 3.32
C ARG A 144 -17.03 -6.12 3.50
N THR A 145 -17.40 -6.53 4.71
CA THR A 145 -18.79 -6.75 5.15
C THR A 145 -19.08 -5.97 6.44
N LYS A 146 -20.34 -5.88 6.84
CA LYS A 146 -20.71 -5.24 8.12
C LYS A 146 -20.27 -6.05 9.35
N ASP A 147 -19.99 -7.34 9.16
CA ASP A 147 -19.77 -8.31 10.24
C ASP A 147 -18.29 -8.68 10.44
N ASP A 148 -17.35 -7.90 9.90
CA ASP A 148 -15.90 -8.15 10.04
C ASP A 148 -15.37 -7.92 11.49
N GLY A 149 -16.23 -7.62 12.46
CA GLY A 149 -15.87 -7.38 13.85
C GLY A 149 -15.08 -6.09 14.09
N LEU A 150 -14.90 -5.26 13.06
CA LEU A 150 -14.14 -4.02 13.15
C LEU A 150 -15.04 -2.83 13.49
N SER A 151 -14.59 -2.01 14.43
CA SER A 151 -15.19 -0.72 14.76
C SER A 151 -14.32 0.42 14.26
N THR A 152 -14.91 1.46 13.66
CA THR A 152 -14.17 2.66 13.28
C THR A 152 -13.66 3.37 14.51
N VAL A 153 -12.34 3.63 14.57
CA VAL A 153 -11.67 4.19 15.77
C VAL A 153 -11.87 5.69 15.89
N GLY A 154 -12.08 6.39 14.78
CA GLY A 154 -12.21 7.84 14.79
C GLY A 154 -13.20 8.34 13.74
N HIS A 155 -13.73 9.53 13.99
CA HIS A 155 -14.56 10.31 13.08
C HIS A 155 -14.08 11.76 13.05
N GLY A 156 -14.38 12.45 11.96
CA GLY A 156 -14.12 13.88 11.83
C GLY A 156 -15.35 14.67 12.24
N GLU A 157 -15.14 15.75 12.95
CA GLU A 157 -16.19 16.72 13.31
C GLU A 157 -15.86 18.07 12.68
N ALA A 158 -16.87 18.76 12.18
CA ALA A 158 -16.73 20.09 11.65
C ALA A 158 -17.98 20.93 11.93
N GLY A 159 -17.78 22.19 12.29
CA GLY A 159 -18.86 23.14 12.45
C GLY A 159 -19.52 23.48 11.11
N ILE A 160 -20.81 23.81 11.13
CA ILE A 160 -21.52 24.34 9.98
C ILE A 160 -21.22 25.83 9.90
N ALA A 161 -20.63 26.29 8.77
CA ALA A 161 -20.32 27.70 8.55
C ALA A 161 -21.55 28.52 8.15
N GLU A 162 -22.46 27.92 7.37
CA GLU A 162 -23.66 28.60 6.87
C GLU A 162 -24.79 27.59 6.63
N MET A 163 -26.03 28.02 6.84
CA MET A 163 -27.25 27.28 6.49
C MET A 163 -28.18 28.19 5.67
N ARG A 164 -28.63 27.70 4.52
CA ARG A 164 -29.56 28.47 3.67
C ARG A 164 -30.53 27.58 2.89
N TRP A 165 -31.68 28.13 2.55
CA TRP A 165 -32.63 27.47 1.65
C TRP A 165 -32.30 27.83 0.21
N LEU A 166 -32.26 26.83 -0.65
CA LEU A 166 -32.12 26.98 -2.09
C LEU A 166 -33.38 26.47 -2.79
N PRO A 167 -33.86 27.16 -3.86
CA PRO A 167 -35.07 26.76 -4.55
C PRO A 167 -34.85 25.47 -5.40
N LYS A 168 -35.97 24.86 -5.81
CA LYS A 168 -35.95 23.80 -6.83
C LYS A 168 -35.26 24.30 -8.11
N GLY A 169 -34.45 23.46 -8.71
CA GLY A 169 -33.69 23.76 -9.93
C GLY A 169 -32.35 24.43 -9.68
N HIS A 170 -32.04 24.85 -8.44
CA HIS A 170 -30.75 25.39 -8.11
C HIS A 170 -29.65 24.34 -8.22
N THR A 171 -28.48 24.74 -8.73
CA THR A 171 -27.32 23.84 -8.85
C THR A 171 -26.37 24.04 -7.67
N VAL A 172 -25.76 22.95 -7.19
CA VAL A 172 -24.78 22.95 -6.12
C VAL A 172 -23.48 22.34 -6.64
N GLY A 173 -22.34 22.96 -6.27
CA GLY A 173 -21.01 22.54 -6.68
C GLY A 173 -20.51 23.26 -7.94
N ALA A 174 -19.18 23.44 -8.04
CA ALA A 174 -18.53 24.15 -9.14
C ALA A 174 -18.82 23.55 -10.52
N GLU A 175 -18.96 22.23 -10.59
CA GLU A 175 -19.23 21.47 -11.81
C GLU A 175 -20.73 21.09 -11.96
N LYS A 176 -21.63 21.83 -11.29
CA LYS A 176 -23.07 21.51 -11.25
C LYS A 176 -23.33 20.05 -10.80
N THR A 177 -22.60 19.61 -9.78
CA THR A 177 -22.58 18.22 -9.32
C THR A 177 -23.94 17.71 -8.89
N ALA A 178 -24.84 18.61 -8.42
CA ALA A 178 -26.21 18.29 -8.06
C ALA A 178 -27.16 19.38 -8.49
N VAL A 179 -28.36 18.97 -8.97
CA VAL A 179 -29.51 19.86 -9.25
C VAL A 179 -30.60 19.53 -8.24
N LEU A 180 -31.07 20.54 -7.51
CA LEU A 180 -32.08 20.34 -6.47
C LEU A 180 -33.47 20.06 -7.07
N LYS A 181 -34.05 18.92 -6.70
CA LYS A 181 -35.37 18.49 -7.20
C LYS A 181 -36.56 19.13 -6.47
N ALA A 182 -36.30 19.73 -5.30
CA ALA A 182 -37.27 20.46 -4.47
C ALA A 182 -36.54 21.59 -3.73
N PRO A 183 -37.26 22.57 -3.11
CA PRO A 183 -36.64 23.52 -2.17
C PRO A 183 -35.90 22.73 -1.08
N THR A 184 -34.62 23.01 -0.89
CA THR A 184 -33.73 22.21 -0.03
C THR A 184 -32.92 23.13 0.89
N ARG A 185 -32.85 22.77 2.16
CA ARG A 185 -31.93 23.41 3.14
C ARG A 185 -30.53 22.86 2.96
N VAL A 186 -29.58 23.72 2.64
CA VAL A 186 -28.17 23.35 2.39
C VAL A 186 -27.28 23.90 3.49
N ALA A 187 -26.39 23.06 4.00
CA ALA A 187 -25.35 23.43 4.94
C ALA A 187 -24.00 23.56 4.22
N VAL A 188 -23.26 24.61 4.52
CA VAL A 188 -21.87 24.78 4.12
C VAL A 188 -20.98 24.32 5.27
N VAL A 189 -20.16 23.31 4.99
CA VAL A 189 -19.19 22.76 5.95
C VAL A 189 -17.79 23.13 5.47
N PRO A 190 -16.97 23.86 6.25
CA PRO A 190 -15.68 24.39 5.83
C PRO A 190 -14.59 23.29 5.85
N VAL A 191 -14.82 22.19 5.13
CA VAL A 191 -13.93 21.05 5.00
C VAL A 191 -13.73 20.72 3.53
N GLY A 192 -12.51 20.54 3.09
CA GLY A 192 -12.17 20.28 1.69
C GLY A 192 -10.92 19.43 1.50
N TYR A 193 -10.36 19.50 0.32
CA TYR A 193 -9.21 18.65 -0.09
C TYR A 193 -8.02 18.70 0.85
N GLN A 194 -7.67 19.88 1.37
CA GLN A 194 -6.57 20.01 2.34
C GLN A 194 -6.80 19.25 3.65
N HIS A 195 -8.07 18.91 3.94
CA HIS A 195 -8.47 18.11 5.11
C HIS A 195 -8.71 16.63 4.75
N GLY A 196 -8.40 16.22 3.52
CA GLY A 196 -8.61 14.87 3.01
C GLY A 196 -10.06 14.53 2.61
N PHE A 197 -10.95 15.55 2.53
CA PHE A 197 -12.34 15.36 2.09
C PHE A 197 -12.50 15.65 0.59
N GLY A 198 -13.38 14.89 -0.07
CA GLY A 198 -13.69 15.10 -1.50
C GLY A 198 -12.66 14.51 -2.45
N VAL A 199 -11.66 13.81 -1.96
CA VAL A 199 -10.74 13.02 -2.80
C VAL A 199 -11.47 11.74 -3.20
N GLU A 200 -12.03 11.72 -4.40
CA GLU A 200 -12.62 10.51 -4.95
C GLU A 200 -11.50 9.50 -5.25
N ARG A 201 -11.64 8.29 -4.71
CA ARG A 201 -10.84 7.17 -5.23
C ARG A 201 -11.33 6.91 -6.66
N PRO A 202 -10.44 6.92 -7.67
CA PRO A 202 -10.85 6.53 -9.00
C PRO A 202 -11.43 5.11 -8.93
N ARG A 203 -12.74 4.99 -9.18
CA ARG A 203 -13.33 3.68 -9.39
C ARG A 203 -12.69 3.12 -10.65
N PRO A 204 -12.17 1.89 -10.65
CA PRO A 204 -11.76 1.26 -11.88
C PRO A 204 -13.00 1.13 -12.76
N ALA A 205 -13.20 2.12 -13.63
CA ALA A 205 -14.19 2.00 -14.69
C ALA A 205 -13.63 0.94 -15.64
N GLY A 206 -14.25 -0.23 -15.64
CA GLY A 206 -13.93 -1.22 -16.65
C GLY A 206 -14.00 -0.56 -18.03
N LEU A 207 -13.06 -0.92 -18.90
CA LEU A 207 -12.91 -0.35 -20.25
C LEU A 207 -14.25 -0.31 -21.02
N LEU A 208 -15.15 -1.26 -20.76
CA LEU A 208 -16.52 -1.35 -21.32
C LEU A 208 -17.46 -0.20 -20.90
N VAL A 209 -17.30 0.40 -19.72
CA VAL A 209 -18.16 1.52 -19.29
C VAL A 209 -17.74 2.84 -19.96
N LYS A 210 -16.48 3.01 -20.33
CA LYS A 210 -16.02 4.17 -21.09
C LYS A 210 -16.49 4.16 -22.53
N THR A 211 -16.57 2.99 -23.17
CA THR A 211 -17.09 2.85 -24.53
C THR A 211 -18.60 3.06 -24.60
N ALA A 212 -19.38 2.57 -23.63
CA ALA A 212 -20.83 2.77 -23.59
C ALA A 212 -21.22 4.26 -23.42
N LYS A 213 -20.46 5.05 -22.66
CA LYS A 213 -20.69 6.51 -22.55
C LYS A 213 -20.28 7.31 -23.78
N ALA A 214 -19.31 6.83 -24.57
CA ALA A 214 -18.89 7.46 -25.81
C ALA A 214 -19.90 7.23 -26.96
N PHE A 215 -20.69 6.16 -26.90
CA PHE A 215 -21.72 5.84 -27.92
C PHE A 215 -23.14 6.31 -27.59
N SER A 216 -23.41 6.81 -26.38
CA SER A 216 -24.72 7.35 -26.00
C SER A 216 -24.82 8.87 -26.15
N GLY A 217 -23.89 9.50 -26.83
CA GLY A 217 -23.79 10.96 -27.01
C GLY A 217 -24.08 11.43 -28.43
N THR A 218 -24.97 10.76 -29.17
CA THR A 218 -25.53 11.27 -30.46
C THR A 218 -27.00 10.92 -30.51
N GLU A 219 -27.84 11.87 -30.05
CA GLU A 219 -29.01 12.43 -30.70
C GLU A 219 -29.55 13.57 -29.85
#